data_30db27e03d7fed56398bec15fef08ef9
#
_entry.id   30db27e03d7fed56398bec15fef08ef9
#
_cell.length_a   1.000
_cell.length_b   1.000
_cell.length_c   1.000
_cell.angle_alpha   90.00
_cell.angle_beta   90.00
_cell.angle_gamma   90.00
#
_symmetry.space_group_name_H-M   'P 1'
#
loop_
_entity.id
_entity.type
_entity.pdbx_description
1 polymer ?
#
loop_
_entity_poly.entity_id
_entity_poly.type
_entity_poly.pdbx_seq_one_letter_code
_entity_poly.pdbx_strand_id
1 'polypeptide(L)'
;VHSAFSVKGVTALPRVAILYAHADDDGFLVAAAQKAGCQGIVYAGMGNGSIPERAEAALAEAAAEGIAIVRSTRSAAGRVTRAEASYEAHGFIASDTLNPAKARILLQLALLKTNDTKAIRMMFSIY
;
A
#
# COMPACT_ATOMS: atom_id res chain seq x y z
N VAL A 1 14.49 0.39 -22.62
CA VAL A 1 14.10 0.53 -21.22
C VAL A 1 13.95 -0.85 -20.60
N HIS A 2 14.68 -1.10 -19.54
CA HIS A 2 14.59 -2.37 -18.82
C HIS A 2 13.74 -2.21 -17.58
N SER A 3 12.68 -3.02 -17.49
CA SER A 3 11.88 -3.10 -16.28
C SER A 3 12.52 -4.07 -15.30
N ALA A 4 12.42 -3.75 -14.00
CA ALA A 4 12.80 -4.69 -12.93
C ALA A 4 11.86 -5.89 -12.85
N PHE A 5 10.73 -5.87 -13.57
CA PHE A 5 9.66 -6.86 -13.44
C PHE A 5 9.50 -7.70 -14.70
N SER A 6 9.11 -8.95 -14.48
CA SER A 6 8.70 -9.87 -15.53
C SER A 6 7.54 -10.70 -15.00
N VAL A 7 6.53 -10.90 -15.85
CA VAL A 7 5.40 -11.78 -15.53
C VAL A 7 5.49 -13.14 -16.22
N LYS A 8 6.62 -13.43 -16.85
CA LYS A 8 6.84 -14.70 -17.51
C LYS A 8 6.77 -15.84 -16.48
N GLY A 9 5.92 -16.82 -16.74
CA GLY A 9 5.73 -17.95 -15.85
C GLY A 9 4.83 -17.71 -14.64
N VAL A 10 4.29 -16.49 -14.52
CA VAL A 10 3.38 -16.16 -13.41
C VAL A 10 1.98 -16.69 -13.73
N THR A 11 1.43 -17.52 -12.83
CA THR A 11 0.07 -18.08 -12.97
C THR A 11 -0.95 -17.34 -12.11
N ALA A 12 -0.52 -16.61 -11.06
CA ALA A 12 -1.39 -15.84 -10.20
C ALA A 12 -0.60 -14.66 -9.62
N LEU A 13 -1.28 -13.52 -9.45
CA LEU A 13 -0.71 -12.36 -8.78
C LEU A 13 -1.03 -12.41 -7.28
N PRO A 14 -0.18 -11.84 -6.43
CA PRO A 14 -0.50 -11.67 -5.01
C PRO A 14 -1.80 -10.90 -4.83
N ARG A 15 -2.59 -11.28 -3.83
CA ARG A 15 -3.83 -10.56 -3.53
C ARG A 15 -3.52 -9.24 -2.86
N VAL A 16 -3.91 -8.14 -3.49
CA VAL A 16 -3.75 -6.79 -2.97
C VAL A 16 -5.10 -6.07 -3.03
N ALA A 17 -5.55 -5.57 -1.90
CA ALA A 17 -6.79 -4.81 -1.79
C ALA A 17 -6.54 -3.32 -1.93
N ILE A 18 -7.53 -2.59 -2.47
CA ILE A 18 -7.57 -1.13 -2.40
C ILE A 18 -8.68 -0.75 -1.43
N LEU A 19 -8.35 0.03 -0.42
CA LEU A 19 -9.32 0.55 0.55
C LEU A 19 -9.32 2.07 0.49
N TYR A 20 -10.51 2.67 0.54
CA TYR A 20 -10.67 4.12 0.51
C TYR A 20 -11.03 4.63 1.90
N ALA A 21 -10.30 5.64 2.35
CA ALA A 21 -10.62 6.32 3.60
C ALA A 21 -11.98 7.02 3.51
N HIS A 22 -12.72 7.00 4.60
CA HIS A 22 -13.95 7.75 4.76
C HIS A 22 -14.04 8.25 6.20
N ALA A 23 -14.94 9.20 6.44
CA ALA A 23 -15.15 9.70 7.80
C ALA A 23 -15.51 8.51 8.71
N ASP A 24 -14.93 8.51 9.91
CA ASP A 24 -15.21 7.52 10.93
C ASP A 24 -14.82 6.08 10.53
N ASP A 25 -13.78 5.95 9.70
CA ASP A 25 -13.24 4.64 9.33
C ASP A 25 -12.59 4.00 10.56
N ASP A 26 -13.15 2.89 11.01
CA ASP A 26 -12.66 2.17 12.19
C ASP A 26 -11.70 1.01 11.84
N GLY A 27 -11.38 0.86 10.55
CA GLY A 27 -10.43 -0.16 10.09
C GLY A 27 -11.04 -1.54 9.87
N PHE A 28 -12.36 -1.69 9.88
CA PHE A 28 -12.96 -3.02 9.71
C PHE A 28 -12.64 -3.66 8.36
N LEU A 29 -12.48 -2.85 7.30
CA LEU A 29 -12.09 -3.37 5.99
C LEU A 29 -10.64 -3.83 5.96
N VAL A 30 -9.77 -3.21 6.76
CA VAL A 30 -8.39 -3.69 6.92
C VAL A 30 -8.39 -5.09 7.52
N ALA A 31 -9.16 -5.30 8.56
CA ALA A 31 -9.29 -6.62 9.19
C ALA A 31 -9.87 -7.65 8.20
N ALA A 32 -10.84 -7.25 7.39
CA ALA A 32 -11.42 -8.13 6.37
C ALA A 32 -10.39 -8.51 5.29
N ALA A 33 -9.59 -7.56 4.83
CA ALA A 33 -8.53 -7.81 3.86
C ALA A 33 -7.47 -8.77 4.42
N GLN A 34 -7.10 -8.58 5.67
CA GLN A 34 -6.17 -9.44 6.39
C GLN A 34 -6.71 -10.88 6.47
N LYS A 35 -7.96 -11.04 6.84
CA LYS A 35 -8.65 -12.33 6.89
C LYS A 35 -8.74 -13.01 5.53
N ALA A 36 -8.90 -12.23 4.47
CA ALA A 36 -8.96 -12.74 3.10
C ALA A 36 -7.59 -13.17 2.54
N GLY A 37 -6.52 -13.01 3.32
CA GLY A 37 -5.18 -13.42 2.91
C GLY A 37 -4.50 -12.42 1.98
N CYS A 38 -4.85 -11.14 2.04
CA CYS A 38 -4.15 -10.12 1.26
C CYS A 38 -2.69 -10.02 1.68
N GLN A 39 -1.80 -9.98 0.71
CA GLN A 39 -0.36 -9.80 0.95
C GLN A 39 0.02 -8.33 0.95
N GLY A 40 -0.85 -7.48 0.42
CA GLY A 40 -0.67 -6.04 0.41
C GLY A 40 -2.00 -5.32 0.46
N ILE A 41 -1.95 -4.08 0.94
CA ILE A 41 -3.10 -3.17 0.99
C ILE A 41 -2.64 -1.81 0.49
N VAL A 42 -3.36 -1.28 -0.50
CA VAL A 42 -3.23 0.11 -0.91
C VAL A 42 -4.34 0.87 -0.20
N TYR A 43 -3.98 1.78 0.69
CA TYR A 43 -4.94 2.58 1.43
C TYR A 43 -4.97 4.00 0.88
N ALA A 44 -6.08 4.36 0.25
CA ALA A 44 -6.27 5.67 -0.36
C ALA A 44 -6.81 6.64 0.70
N GLY A 45 -5.91 7.38 1.31
CA GLY A 45 -6.23 8.36 2.34
C GLY A 45 -6.69 9.69 1.77
N MET A 46 -6.84 10.68 2.64
CA MET A 46 -7.27 12.02 2.27
C MET A 46 -6.06 12.92 2.02
N GLY A 47 -6.15 13.83 1.04
CA GLY A 47 -5.07 14.76 0.73
C GLY A 47 -3.75 14.04 0.44
N ASN A 48 -2.73 14.29 1.24
CA ASN A 48 -1.42 13.61 1.13
C ASN A 48 -1.45 12.21 1.74
N GLY A 49 -2.51 11.46 1.51
CA GLY A 49 -2.64 10.09 2.02
C GLY A 49 -2.85 10.00 3.53
N SER A 50 -3.49 10.99 4.11
CA SER A 50 -3.79 11.02 5.54
C SER A 50 -4.77 9.91 5.93
N ILE A 51 -4.48 9.20 7.02
CA ILE A 51 -5.22 8.02 7.46
C ILE A 51 -5.95 8.33 8.76
N PRO A 52 -7.26 8.02 8.88
CA PRO A 52 -7.96 8.13 10.16
C PRO A 52 -7.27 7.28 11.23
N GLU A 53 -7.26 7.78 12.46
CA GLU A 53 -6.48 7.20 13.56
C GLU A 53 -6.77 5.71 13.80
N ARG A 54 -8.04 5.31 13.82
CA ARG A 54 -8.41 3.91 14.06
C ARG A 54 -8.03 3.02 12.89
N ALA A 55 -8.12 3.52 11.66
CA ALA A 55 -7.66 2.80 10.47
C ALA A 55 -6.13 2.68 10.47
N GLU A 56 -5.41 3.70 10.91
CA GLU A 56 -3.95 3.64 11.04
C GLU A 56 -3.54 2.53 12.00
N ALA A 57 -4.21 2.39 13.14
CA ALA A 57 -3.93 1.33 14.11
C ALA A 57 -4.13 -0.06 13.49
N ALA A 58 -5.22 -0.25 12.74
CA ALA A 58 -5.48 -1.53 12.06
C ALA A 58 -4.43 -1.83 10.98
N LEU A 59 -4.03 -0.82 10.22
CA LEU A 59 -2.98 -0.97 9.21
C LEU A 59 -1.62 -1.27 9.84
N ALA A 60 -1.31 -0.67 10.99
CA ALA A 60 -0.08 -0.96 11.72
C ALA A 60 -0.02 -2.42 12.18
N GLU A 61 -1.13 -2.95 12.68
CA GLU A 61 -1.23 -4.38 13.04
C GLU A 61 -0.99 -5.27 11.82
N ALA A 62 -1.63 -4.94 10.69
CA ALA A 62 -1.45 -5.70 9.46
C ALA A 62 0.00 -5.66 8.98
N ALA A 63 0.65 -4.50 9.05
CA ALA A 63 2.06 -4.34 8.68
C ALA A 63 2.97 -5.18 9.59
N ALA A 64 2.68 -5.21 10.89
CA ALA A 64 3.44 -6.02 11.84
C ALA A 64 3.33 -7.53 11.54
N GLU A 65 2.26 -7.96 10.90
CA GLU A 65 2.07 -9.35 10.46
C GLU A 65 2.64 -9.63 9.06
N GLY A 66 3.30 -8.66 8.46
CA GLY A 66 4.00 -8.86 7.18
C GLY A 66 3.22 -8.42 5.94
N ILE A 67 2.06 -7.77 6.11
CA ILE A 67 1.31 -7.22 4.98
C ILE A 67 1.94 -5.89 4.56
N ALA A 68 2.24 -5.75 3.27
CA ALA A 68 2.80 -4.50 2.74
C ALA A 68 1.70 -3.44 2.64
N ILE A 69 1.92 -2.28 3.25
CA ILE A 69 0.96 -1.19 3.27
C ILE A 69 1.49 -0.04 2.43
N VAL A 70 0.75 0.35 1.39
CA VAL A 70 1.05 1.49 0.53
C VAL A 70 -0.01 2.57 0.77
N ARG A 71 0.45 3.77 1.12
CA ARG A 71 -0.43 4.94 1.25
C ARG A 71 -0.58 5.61 -0.11
N SER A 72 -1.80 5.76 -0.55
CA SER A 72 -2.17 6.52 -1.74
C SER A 72 -3.18 7.60 -1.36
N THR A 73 -3.81 8.23 -2.33
CA THR A 73 -4.78 9.29 -2.06
C THR A 73 -6.07 9.10 -2.83
N ARG A 74 -7.17 9.51 -2.22
CA ARG A 74 -8.49 9.60 -2.86
C ARG A 74 -8.56 10.75 -3.86
N SER A 75 -7.68 11.73 -3.74
CA SER A 75 -7.69 12.91 -4.61
C SER A 75 -7.37 12.52 -6.04
N ALA A 76 -8.06 13.14 -7.00
CA ALA A 76 -7.89 12.86 -8.42
C ALA A 76 -6.50 13.20 -8.92
N ALA A 77 -5.83 14.15 -8.27
CA ALA A 77 -4.46 14.55 -8.56
C ALA A 77 -3.72 14.81 -7.26
N GLY A 78 -2.43 14.58 -7.26
CA GLY A 78 -1.60 14.85 -6.11
C GLY A 78 -0.55 13.77 -5.91
N ARG A 79 0.45 14.13 -5.15
CA ARG A 79 1.58 13.29 -4.82
C ARG A 79 1.50 12.90 -3.35
N VAL A 80 1.68 11.62 -3.06
CA VAL A 80 1.73 11.14 -1.68
C VAL A 80 3.18 10.94 -1.29
N THR A 81 3.61 11.71 -0.29
CA THR A 81 4.98 11.70 0.21
C THR A 81 5.01 11.18 1.65
N ARG A 82 6.21 11.15 2.22
CA ARG A 82 6.39 10.90 3.64
C ARG A 82 5.80 12.07 4.41
N ALA A 83 4.67 11.88 5.05
CA ALA A 83 3.96 12.97 5.71
C ALA A 83 4.15 12.96 7.23
N GLU A 84 4.06 11.79 7.84
CA GLU A 84 4.05 11.65 9.29
C GLU A 84 5.08 10.63 9.75
N ALA A 85 5.75 10.96 10.87
CA ALA A 85 6.76 10.07 11.45
C ALA A 85 6.17 8.70 11.83
N SER A 86 4.90 8.67 12.27
CA SER A 86 4.23 7.42 12.64
C SER A 86 4.10 6.47 11.44
N TYR A 87 3.82 7.00 10.25
CA TYR A 87 3.71 6.19 9.04
C TYR A 87 5.03 5.51 8.68
N GLU A 88 6.13 6.24 8.82
CA GLU A 88 7.47 5.68 8.65
C GLU A 88 7.76 4.59 9.68
N ALA A 89 7.41 4.83 10.94
CA ALA A 89 7.65 3.88 12.03
C ALA A 89 6.86 2.57 11.81
N HIS A 90 5.69 2.64 11.21
CA HIS A 90 4.90 1.45 10.87
C HIS A 90 5.38 0.74 9.59
N GLY A 91 6.30 1.34 8.86
CA GLY A 91 6.78 0.77 7.58
C GLY A 91 5.85 1.03 6.40
N PHE A 92 4.96 2.01 6.51
CA PHE A 92 4.06 2.36 5.39
C PHE A 92 4.86 2.98 4.24
N ILE A 93 4.47 2.64 3.02
CA ILE A 93 5.15 3.07 1.79
C ILE A 93 4.29 4.14 1.12
N ALA A 94 4.89 5.26 0.73
CA ALA A 94 4.20 6.31 -0.01
C ALA A 94 4.13 5.95 -1.49
N SER A 95 2.95 6.13 -2.10
CA SER A 95 2.73 5.79 -3.52
C SER A 95 3.34 6.80 -4.49
N ASP A 96 3.81 7.94 -4.00
CA ASP A 96 4.34 9.03 -4.81
C ASP A 96 3.29 9.54 -5.80
N THR A 97 3.54 9.48 -7.09
CA THR A 97 2.60 9.97 -8.12
C THR A 97 1.57 8.94 -8.56
N LEU A 98 1.68 7.71 -8.13
CA LEU A 98 0.77 6.64 -8.55
C LEU A 98 -0.57 6.74 -7.85
N ASN A 99 -1.64 6.73 -8.64
CA ASN A 99 -2.99 6.61 -8.09
C ASN A 99 -3.22 5.21 -7.49
N PRO A 100 -4.29 4.97 -6.73
CA PRO A 100 -4.50 3.69 -6.07
C PRO A 100 -4.46 2.49 -7.01
N ALA A 101 -5.06 2.59 -8.19
CA ALA A 101 -5.10 1.48 -9.15
C ALA A 101 -3.70 1.13 -9.66
N LYS A 102 -2.90 2.13 -10.01
CA LYS A 102 -1.52 1.94 -10.48
C LYS A 102 -0.62 1.47 -9.35
N ALA A 103 -0.78 2.03 -8.15
CA ALA A 103 -0.03 1.61 -6.97
C ALA A 103 -0.29 0.13 -6.66
N ARG A 104 -1.53 -0.33 -6.80
CA ARG A 104 -1.89 -1.74 -6.60
C ARG A 104 -1.12 -2.66 -7.53
N ILE A 105 -1.05 -2.30 -8.82
CA ILE A 105 -0.34 -3.12 -9.81
C ILE A 105 1.15 -3.15 -9.50
N LEU A 106 1.76 -2.02 -9.19
CA LEU A 106 3.18 -1.99 -8.83
C LEU A 106 3.43 -2.83 -7.58
N LEU A 107 2.57 -2.75 -6.58
CA LEU A 107 2.70 -3.56 -5.36
C LEU A 107 2.58 -5.06 -5.66
N GLN A 108 1.63 -5.46 -6.52
CA GLN A 108 1.51 -6.87 -6.92
C GLN A 108 2.80 -7.36 -7.59
N LEU A 109 3.38 -6.57 -8.50
CA LEU A 109 4.63 -6.93 -9.16
C LEU A 109 5.80 -6.98 -8.18
N ALA A 110 5.87 -6.03 -7.25
CA ALA A 110 6.90 -6.01 -6.22
C ALA A 110 6.82 -7.24 -5.32
N LEU A 111 5.60 -7.63 -4.91
CA LEU A 111 5.38 -8.79 -4.03
C LEU A 111 5.70 -10.12 -4.71
N LEU A 112 5.74 -10.18 -6.03
CA LEU A 112 6.24 -11.36 -6.75
C LEU A 112 7.75 -11.56 -6.53
N LYS A 113 8.48 -10.49 -6.24
CA LYS A 113 9.94 -10.52 -6.08
C LYS A 113 10.38 -10.57 -4.63
N THR A 114 9.67 -9.88 -3.75
CA THR A 114 10.11 -9.70 -2.36
C THR A 114 8.94 -9.30 -1.48
N ASN A 115 9.09 -9.54 -0.17
CA ASN A 115 8.22 -8.96 0.86
C ASN A 115 8.99 -7.98 1.75
N ASP A 116 10.22 -7.62 1.38
CA ASP A 116 11.02 -6.67 2.14
C ASP A 116 10.53 -5.24 1.89
N THR A 117 10.12 -4.57 2.95
CA THR A 117 9.57 -3.22 2.91
C THR A 117 10.53 -2.21 2.28
N LYS A 118 11.82 -2.31 2.58
CA LYS A 118 12.83 -1.38 2.02
C LYS A 118 12.97 -1.55 0.51
N ALA A 119 12.98 -2.79 0.03
CA ALA A 119 13.07 -3.09 -1.39
C ALA A 119 11.83 -2.59 -2.13
N ILE A 120 10.64 -2.82 -1.57
CA ILE A 120 9.37 -2.34 -2.16
C ILE A 120 9.34 -0.80 -2.19
N ARG A 121 9.75 -0.14 -1.10
CA ARG A 121 9.82 1.32 -1.05
C ARG A 121 10.72 1.88 -2.14
N MET A 122 11.85 1.23 -2.38
CA MET A 122 12.76 1.65 -3.46
C MET A 122 12.09 1.55 -4.82
N MET A 123 11.33 0.49 -5.09
CA MET A 123 10.60 0.34 -6.34
C MET A 123 9.59 1.48 -6.53
N PHE A 124 8.88 1.87 -5.48
CA PHE A 124 7.94 2.99 -5.53
C PHE A 124 8.64 4.35 -5.73
N SER A 125 9.90 4.48 -5.36
CA SER A 125 10.66 5.71 -5.60
C SER A 125 11.13 5.84 -7.06
N ILE A 126 11.22 4.73 -7.80
CA ILE A 126 11.68 4.69 -9.19
C ILE A 126 10.51 4.74 -10.17
N TYR A 127 9.44 4.08 -9.88
CA TYR A 127 8.28 3.93 -10.74
C TYR A 127 7.13 4.83 -10.30
#